data_9f21c2a233b6a997ac26177151773170
#
_entry.id   9f21c2a233b6a997ac26177151773170
#
_cell.length_a   1.000
_cell.length_b   1.000
_cell.length_c   1.000
_cell.angle_alpha   90.00
_cell.angle_beta   90.00
_cell.angle_gamma   90.00
#
_symmetry.space_group_name_H-M   'P 1'
#
loop_
_entity.id
_entity.type
_entity.pdbx_description
1 polymer ?
#
loop_
_entity_poly.entity_id
_entity_poly.type
_entity_poly.pdbx_seq_one_letter_code
_entity_poly.pdbx_strand_id
1 'polypeptide(L)'
;MRLSHLLLPAAALALAPALSGCGTDSLPPTADAAWYIQMIQTGTCQIQGHDDQLGAVTSTDRTKVITDQVDGGNVTCTVSGTGKFDVSATTTYKDLSLSVNISGLSKSATADKPVKGNVTYASTKTIAPYAGECQFFFEGTKEAIAAGKVWVSFICEPGLTNSSSATGSTCEVKTGYLLLENCETEVTAEE
;
A
#
# COMPACT_ATOMS: atom_id res chain seq x y z
N MET A 1 -24.10 87.28 -25.56
CA MET A 1 -23.19 86.67 -24.60
C MET A 1 -23.87 85.47 -23.98
N ARG A 2 -23.53 84.26 -24.41
CA ARG A 2 -23.99 82.97 -23.76
C ARG A 2 -22.79 82.12 -23.54
N LEU A 3 -22.45 81.89 -22.26
CA LEU A 3 -21.43 80.93 -21.81
C LEU A 3 -22.02 79.54 -21.86
N SER A 4 -21.37 78.63 -22.61
CA SER A 4 -21.68 77.25 -22.61
C SER A 4 -20.72 76.56 -21.68
N HIS A 5 -21.25 75.94 -20.63
CA HIS A 5 -20.48 75.07 -19.72
C HIS A 5 -20.31 73.67 -20.31
N LEU A 6 -19.08 73.27 -20.59
CA LEU A 6 -18.72 71.90 -20.92
C LEU A 6 -18.58 71.15 -19.62
N LEU A 7 -19.44 70.15 -19.44
CA LEU A 7 -19.29 69.09 -18.40
C LEU A 7 -18.47 67.91 -18.94
N LEU A 8 -17.30 67.69 -18.38
CA LEU A 8 -16.51 66.44 -18.60
C LEU A 8 -17.04 65.35 -17.68
N PRO A 9 -17.25 64.13 -18.17
CA PRO A 9 -17.49 62.98 -17.31
C PRO A 9 -16.17 62.40 -16.81
N ALA A 10 -16.03 62.29 -15.50
CA ALA A 10 -14.95 61.59 -14.84
C ALA A 10 -15.17 60.06 -14.98
N ALA A 11 -14.30 59.40 -15.72
CA ALA A 11 -14.28 57.95 -15.80
C ALA A 11 -13.59 57.39 -14.54
N ALA A 12 -14.35 56.76 -13.65
CA ALA A 12 -13.82 56.01 -12.51
C ALA A 12 -13.30 54.66 -13.00
N LEU A 13 -11.97 54.48 -13.03
CA LEU A 13 -11.34 53.19 -13.19
C LEU A 13 -11.51 52.39 -11.89
N ALA A 14 -12.35 51.37 -11.90
CA ALA A 14 -12.42 50.37 -10.83
C ALA A 14 -11.25 49.37 -10.99
N LEU A 15 -10.23 49.50 -10.17
CA LEU A 15 -9.22 48.46 -9.99
C LEU A 15 -9.87 47.29 -9.21
N ALA A 16 -10.15 46.19 -9.91
CA ALA A 16 -10.50 44.94 -9.28
C ALA A 16 -9.19 44.29 -8.72
N PRO A 17 -9.12 43.99 -7.43
CA PRO A 17 -7.99 43.19 -6.91
C PRO A 17 -8.16 41.76 -7.42
N ALA A 18 -7.21 41.32 -8.27
CA ALA A 18 -7.06 39.92 -8.59
C ALA A 18 -6.62 39.21 -7.31
N LEU A 19 -7.56 38.59 -6.62
CA LEU A 19 -7.26 37.57 -5.57
C LEU A 19 -6.66 36.36 -6.31
N SER A 20 -5.34 36.37 -6.48
CA SER A 20 -4.58 35.17 -6.75
C SER A 20 -4.72 34.27 -5.52
N GLY A 21 -5.71 33.38 -5.58
CA GLY A 21 -5.81 32.29 -4.63
C GLY A 21 -4.51 31.49 -4.71
N CYS A 22 -3.64 31.57 -3.69
CA CYS A 22 -2.68 30.53 -3.42
C CYS A 22 -3.49 29.25 -3.21
N GLY A 23 -3.64 28.44 -4.28
CA GLY A 23 -4.01 27.06 -4.12
C GLY A 23 -2.93 26.44 -3.21
N THR A 24 -3.28 26.06 -2.00
CA THR A 24 -2.48 25.15 -1.24
C THR A 24 -2.52 23.84 -2.02
N ASP A 25 -1.54 23.60 -2.89
CA ASP A 25 -1.26 22.28 -3.41
C ASP A 25 -0.93 21.40 -2.19
N SER A 26 -1.96 20.78 -1.61
CA SER A 26 -1.73 19.74 -0.64
C SER A 26 -1.04 18.61 -1.41
N LEU A 27 0.22 18.38 -1.11
CA LEU A 27 0.91 17.19 -1.60
C LEU A 27 0.02 15.98 -1.31
N PRO A 28 -0.13 15.05 -2.26
CA PRO A 28 -0.87 13.82 -1.99
C PRO A 28 -0.30 13.16 -0.73
N PRO A 29 -1.14 12.55 0.10
CA PRO A 29 -0.67 11.86 1.29
C PRO A 29 0.35 10.81 0.87
N THR A 30 1.47 10.78 1.56
CA THR A 30 2.50 9.76 1.35
C THR A 30 2.00 8.40 1.81
N ALA A 31 2.27 7.37 1.04
CA ALA A 31 1.86 6.01 1.38
C ALA A 31 2.55 5.53 2.67
N ASP A 32 1.80 4.79 3.48
CA ASP A 32 2.27 4.16 4.70
C ASP A 32 2.15 2.64 4.62
N ALA A 33 3.15 1.93 5.12
CA ALA A 33 3.13 0.47 5.18
C ALA A 33 3.66 -0.07 6.51
N ALA A 34 3.09 -1.19 6.92
CA ALA A 34 3.67 -2.10 7.89
C ALA A 34 3.35 -3.53 7.50
N TRP A 35 4.27 -4.44 7.73
CA TRP A 35 4.04 -5.86 7.52
C TRP A 35 4.87 -6.72 8.47
N TYR A 36 4.39 -7.93 8.71
CA TYR A 36 5.05 -8.99 9.42
C TYR A 36 4.98 -10.26 8.61
N ILE A 37 6.02 -11.06 8.61
CA ILE A 37 6.08 -12.35 7.97
C ILE A 37 6.83 -13.34 8.86
N GLN A 38 6.22 -14.50 9.12
CA GLN A 38 6.85 -15.62 9.80
C GLN A 38 7.09 -16.74 8.80
N MET A 39 8.36 -16.93 8.42
CA MET A 39 8.76 -18.05 7.58
C MET A 39 9.16 -19.25 8.44
N ILE A 40 8.64 -20.42 8.10
CA ILE A 40 8.98 -21.66 8.79
C ILE A 40 9.74 -22.62 7.85
N GLN A 41 10.69 -23.34 8.45
CA GLN A 41 11.49 -24.33 7.73
C GLN A 41 10.71 -25.63 7.64
N THR A 42 10.04 -25.86 6.50
CA THR A 42 9.30 -27.09 6.20
C THR A 42 9.73 -27.67 4.85
N GLY A 43 9.56 -28.96 4.66
CA GLY A 43 9.78 -29.62 3.38
C GLY A 43 11.16 -29.34 2.75
N THR A 44 11.16 -28.64 1.60
CA THR A 44 12.39 -28.32 0.85
C THR A 44 13.03 -26.98 1.25
N CYS A 45 12.52 -26.31 2.27
CA CYS A 45 13.04 -25.02 2.74
C CYS A 45 14.49 -25.12 3.20
N GLN A 46 15.38 -24.35 2.58
CA GLN A 46 16.82 -24.38 2.83
C GLN A 46 17.31 -23.26 3.75
N ILE A 47 16.42 -22.36 4.16
CA ILE A 47 16.74 -21.30 5.12
C ILE A 47 16.16 -21.64 6.50
N GLN A 48 16.78 -21.13 7.55
CA GLN A 48 16.21 -21.24 8.88
C GLN A 48 14.89 -20.47 8.97
N GLY A 49 13.93 -21.04 9.72
CA GLY A 49 12.72 -20.33 10.08
C GLY A 49 13.06 -19.02 10.80
N HIS A 50 12.38 -17.94 10.43
CA HIS A 50 12.62 -16.62 11.00
C HIS A 50 11.42 -15.72 10.84
N ASP A 51 11.41 -14.67 11.63
CA ASP A 51 10.45 -13.59 11.55
C ASP A 51 11.14 -12.35 10.99
N ASP A 52 10.45 -11.64 10.10
CA ASP A 52 10.84 -10.30 9.66
C ASP A 52 9.62 -9.37 9.68
N GLN A 53 9.90 -8.09 9.89
CA GLN A 53 8.85 -7.08 9.91
C GLN A 53 9.34 -5.73 9.40
N LEU A 54 8.45 -5.01 8.76
CA LEU A 54 8.58 -3.60 8.46
C LEU A 54 7.54 -2.86 9.31
N GLY A 55 7.96 -1.88 10.09
CA GLY A 55 7.06 -1.30 11.09
C GLY A 55 6.71 -2.28 12.20
N ALA A 56 5.47 -2.23 12.71
CA ALA A 56 4.95 -3.18 13.71
C ALA A 56 3.44 -3.31 13.55
N VAL A 57 2.99 -4.46 13.07
CA VAL A 57 1.59 -4.79 12.81
C VAL A 57 1.28 -6.24 13.17
N THR A 58 0.06 -6.48 13.68
CA THR A 58 -0.55 -7.79 13.91
C THR A 58 -1.96 -7.78 13.32
N SER A 59 -2.77 -8.79 13.54
CA SER A 59 -4.20 -8.78 13.15
C SER A 59 -5.05 -7.80 13.99
N THR A 60 -4.56 -7.36 15.14
CA THR A 60 -5.34 -6.55 16.10
C THR A 60 -4.71 -5.22 16.49
N ASP A 61 -3.43 -5.03 16.20
CA ASP A 61 -2.71 -3.83 16.63
C ASP A 61 -1.66 -3.37 15.60
N ARG A 62 -1.45 -2.05 15.56
CA ARG A 62 -0.38 -1.40 14.83
C ARG A 62 0.25 -0.33 15.70
N THR A 63 1.54 -0.41 15.89
CA THR A 63 2.27 0.56 16.72
C THR A 63 3.27 1.39 15.93
N LYS A 64 3.63 0.95 14.72
CA LYS A 64 4.58 1.66 13.87
C LYS A 64 4.31 1.35 12.40
N VAL A 65 4.24 2.38 11.59
CA VAL A 65 4.26 2.31 10.12
C VAL A 65 5.56 2.93 9.59
N ILE A 66 5.91 2.58 8.36
CA ILE A 66 6.97 3.21 7.59
C ILE A 66 6.28 4.03 6.50
N THR A 67 6.61 5.31 6.46
CA THR A 67 6.09 6.26 5.49
C THR A 67 7.04 6.33 4.29
N ASP A 68 6.49 6.44 3.10
CA ASP A 68 7.26 6.58 1.88
C ASP A 68 8.22 7.77 1.94
N GLN A 69 9.45 7.56 1.48
CA GLN A 69 10.56 8.51 1.47
C GLN A 69 10.99 9.04 2.85
N VAL A 70 10.50 8.45 3.95
CA VAL A 70 10.93 8.79 5.30
C VAL A 70 11.93 7.74 5.80
N ASP A 71 13.04 8.20 6.37
CA ASP A 71 14.11 7.35 6.95
C ASP A 71 14.63 6.23 6.03
N GLY A 72 14.54 6.42 4.70
CA GLY A 72 14.96 5.45 3.70
C GLY A 72 13.92 4.36 3.40
N GLY A 73 12.70 4.54 3.85
CA GLY A 73 11.56 3.75 3.42
C GLY A 73 11.13 4.12 2.01
N ASN A 74 10.73 3.13 1.23
CA ASN A 74 10.06 3.33 -0.04
C ASN A 74 8.78 2.49 -0.05
N VAL A 75 7.64 3.14 -0.24
CA VAL A 75 6.32 2.52 -0.24
C VAL A 75 5.55 3.00 -1.46
N THR A 76 5.28 2.09 -2.36
CA THR A 76 4.34 2.31 -3.47
C THR A 76 3.17 1.37 -3.31
N CYS A 77 1.96 1.89 -3.31
CA CYS A 77 0.78 1.04 -3.25
C CYS A 77 -0.43 1.64 -3.96
N THR A 78 -1.24 0.76 -4.52
CA THR A 78 -2.55 1.05 -5.09
C THR A 78 -3.56 0.11 -4.45
N VAL A 79 -4.66 0.64 -3.95
CA VAL A 79 -5.81 -0.12 -3.46
C VAL A 79 -7.06 0.45 -4.10
N SER A 80 -7.55 -0.20 -5.13
CA SER A 80 -8.63 0.27 -5.99
C SER A 80 -9.80 -0.69 -6.02
N GLY A 81 -11.00 -0.19 -6.33
CA GLY A 81 -12.20 -1.01 -6.50
C GLY A 81 -13.33 -0.66 -5.53
N THR A 82 -14.47 -1.34 -5.72
CA THR A 82 -15.68 -1.16 -4.91
C THR A 82 -16.27 -2.54 -4.59
N GLY A 83 -16.36 -2.89 -3.31
CA GLY A 83 -16.85 -4.22 -2.85
C GLY A 83 -15.84 -5.35 -3.05
N LYS A 84 -15.17 -5.40 -4.19
CA LYS A 84 -13.96 -6.17 -4.44
C LYS A 84 -12.85 -5.21 -4.79
N PHE A 85 -11.66 -5.46 -4.27
CA PHE A 85 -10.52 -4.55 -4.40
C PHE A 85 -9.32 -5.27 -5.01
N ASP A 86 -8.62 -4.55 -5.86
CA ASP A 86 -7.31 -4.95 -6.34
C ASP A 86 -6.26 -4.21 -5.53
N VAL A 87 -5.26 -4.94 -5.04
CA VAL A 87 -4.18 -4.44 -4.21
C VAL A 87 -2.86 -4.72 -4.90
N SER A 88 -2.09 -3.69 -5.15
CA SER A 88 -0.71 -3.80 -5.63
C SER A 88 0.18 -2.96 -4.72
N ALA A 89 1.25 -3.54 -4.20
CA ALA A 89 2.17 -2.81 -3.35
C ALA A 89 3.60 -3.33 -3.48
N THR A 90 4.54 -2.42 -3.34
CA THR A 90 5.96 -2.72 -3.12
C THR A 90 6.47 -1.86 -1.98
N THR A 91 7.09 -2.51 -1.02
CA THR A 91 7.71 -1.86 0.13
C THR A 91 9.17 -2.26 0.22
N THR A 92 10.04 -1.31 0.44
CA THR A 92 11.47 -1.57 0.71
C THR A 92 11.92 -0.70 1.89
N TYR A 93 12.71 -1.30 2.76
CA TYR A 93 13.35 -0.58 3.86
C TYR A 93 14.64 -1.32 4.24
N LYS A 94 15.78 -0.66 4.03
CA LYS A 94 17.11 -1.30 4.16
C LYS A 94 17.16 -2.56 3.28
N ASP A 95 17.37 -3.72 3.89
CA ASP A 95 17.52 -5.01 3.20
C ASP A 95 16.20 -5.82 3.15
N LEU A 96 15.12 -5.23 3.64
CA LEU A 96 13.79 -5.86 3.62
C LEU A 96 13.00 -5.39 2.40
N SER A 97 12.36 -6.31 1.71
CA SER A 97 11.39 -5.99 0.68
C SER A 97 10.21 -6.95 0.68
N LEU A 98 9.02 -6.40 0.43
CA LEU A 98 7.80 -7.15 0.20
C LEU A 98 7.05 -6.54 -0.98
N SER A 99 6.71 -7.36 -1.96
CA SER A 99 5.78 -6.99 -3.04
C SER A 99 4.56 -7.90 -2.98
N VAL A 100 3.38 -7.30 -3.16
CA VAL A 100 2.10 -8.01 -3.07
C VAL A 100 1.22 -7.61 -4.25
N ASN A 101 0.53 -8.60 -4.85
CA ASN A 101 -0.52 -8.39 -5.84
C ASN A 101 -1.70 -9.30 -5.51
N ILE A 102 -2.86 -8.71 -5.24
CA ILE A 102 -4.09 -9.41 -4.90
C ILE A 102 -5.20 -8.86 -5.78
N SER A 103 -5.96 -9.74 -6.43
CA SER A 103 -7.12 -9.33 -7.22
C SER A 103 -8.42 -9.81 -6.57
N GLY A 104 -9.38 -8.90 -6.48
CA GLY A 104 -10.73 -9.20 -6.00
C GLY A 104 -10.83 -9.44 -4.50
N LEU A 105 -9.92 -8.91 -3.67
CA LEU A 105 -10.01 -8.99 -2.21
C LEU A 105 -11.29 -8.31 -1.72
N SER A 106 -12.10 -9.02 -0.96
CA SER A 106 -13.37 -8.51 -0.42
C SER A 106 -13.42 -8.67 1.09
N LYS A 107 -14.23 -7.83 1.75
CA LYS A 107 -14.45 -7.88 3.21
C LYS A 107 -15.00 -9.23 3.72
N SER A 108 -15.50 -10.09 2.81
CA SER A 108 -16.00 -11.42 3.13
C SER A 108 -14.95 -12.53 3.05
N ALA A 109 -13.70 -12.20 2.72
CA ALA A 109 -12.61 -13.17 2.72
C ALA A 109 -12.33 -13.61 4.18
N THR A 110 -12.35 -14.92 4.41
CA THR A 110 -12.08 -15.56 5.70
C THR A 110 -11.02 -16.63 5.52
N ALA A 111 -10.47 -17.16 6.60
CA ALA A 111 -9.50 -18.25 6.54
C ALA A 111 -10.05 -19.49 5.79
N ASP A 112 -11.36 -19.78 5.91
CA ASP A 112 -12.01 -20.88 5.17
C ASP A 112 -12.31 -20.55 3.70
N LYS A 113 -12.33 -19.28 3.34
CA LYS A 113 -12.60 -18.76 1.99
C LYS A 113 -11.67 -17.61 1.68
N PRO A 114 -10.35 -17.85 1.60
CA PRO A 114 -9.39 -16.82 1.34
C PRO A 114 -9.41 -16.36 -0.11
N VAL A 115 -8.88 -15.17 -0.36
CA VAL A 115 -8.58 -14.67 -1.69
C VAL A 115 -7.11 -14.93 -1.98
N LYS A 116 -6.80 -15.43 -3.18
CA LYS A 116 -5.44 -15.72 -3.61
C LYS A 116 -4.77 -14.47 -4.16
N GLY A 117 -3.48 -14.36 -3.90
CA GLY A 117 -2.63 -13.30 -4.43
C GLY A 117 -1.18 -13.72 -4.42
N ASN A 118 -0.32 -12.94 -5.07
CA ASN A 118 1.10 -13.24 -5.17
C ASN A 118 1.89 -12.38 -4.17
N VAL A 119 2.86 -12.99 -3.53
CA VAL A 119 3.82 -12.34 -2.62
C VAL A 119 5.23 -12.59 -3.13
N THR A 120 6.06 -11.56 -3.13
CA THR A 120 7.51 -11.68 -3.27
C THR A 120 8.17 -11.05 -2.06
N TYR A 121 9.00 -11.78 -1.39
CA TYR A 121 9.69 -11.38 -0.17
C TYR A 121 11.20 -11.56 -0.30
N ALA A 122 11.98 -10.62 0.20
CA ALA A 122 13.43 -10.74 0.37
C ALA A 122 13.92 -10.03 1.62
N SER A 123 14.98 -10.58 2.22
CA SER A 123 15.69 -9.99 3.34
C SER A 123 17.16 -10.45 3.34
N THR A 124 17.97 -9.95 4.27
CA THR A 124 19.34 -10.47 4.48
C THR A 124 19.38 -11.94 4.91
N LYS A 125 18.28 -12.48 5.40
CA LYS A 125 18.16 -13.90 5.80
C LYS A 125 17.85 -14.81 4.61
N THR A 126 17.50 -14.23 3.46
CA THR A 126 17.25 -14.93 2.20
C THR A 126 18.40 -14.64 1.23
N ILE A 127 18.95 -15.68 0.58
CA ILE A 127 20.03 -15.52 -0.41
C ILE A 127 19.50 -14.84 -1.68
N ALA A 128 18.22 -15.03 -2.00
CA ALA A 128 17.52 -14.47 -3.13
C ALA A 128 16.02 -14.32 -2.77
N PRO A 129 15.25 -13.56 -3.56
CA PRO A 129 13.82 -13.42 -3.30
C PRO A 129 13.06 -14.76 -3.32
N TYR A 130 12.10 -14.88 -2.44
CA TYR A 130 11.11 -15.95 -2.37
C TYR A 130 9.79 -15.44 -2.89
N ALA A 131 9.16 -16.12 -3.84
CA ALA A 131 7.90 -15.71 -4.45
C ALA A 131 6.91 -16.86 -4.54
N GLY A 132 5.63 -16.55 -4.45
CA GLY A 132 4.56 -17.55 -4.59
C GLY A 132 3.18 -17.02 -4.32
N GLU A 133 2.20 -17.91 -4.50
CA GLU A 133 0.80 -17.63 -4.19
C GLU A 133 0.56 -17.74 -2.68
N CYS A 134 -0.15 -16.76 -2.14
CA CYS A 134 -0.59 -16.71 -0.75
C CYS A 134 -2.11 -16.55 -0.66
N GLN A 135 -2.65 -16.85 0.50
CA GLN A 135 -4.06 -16.77 0.83
C GLN A 135 -4.29 -15.60 1.79
N PHE A 136 -5.14 -14.65 1.39
CA PHE A 136 -5.45 -13.42 2.12
C PHE A 136 -6.85 -13.48 2.70
N PHE A 137 -7.00 -13.11 3.97
CA PHE A 137 -8.26 -13.16 4.71
C PHE A 137 -8.28 -12.15 5.87
N PHE A 138 -9.45 -11.91 6.41
CA PHE A 138 -9.66 -11.04 7.56
C PHE A 138 -10.02 -11.88 8.77
N GLU A 139 -9.21 -11.80 9.83
CA GLU A 139 -9.42 -12.51 11.10
C GLU A 139 -9.51 -11.55 12.30
N GLY A 140 -8.84 -10.41 12.22
CA GLY A 140 -8.80 -9.41 13.26
C GLY A 140 -9.98 -8.43 13.19
N THR A 141 -10.43 -7.94 14.34
CA THR A 141 -11.52 -6.96 14.42
C THR A 141 -11.19 -5.59 13.83
N LYS A 142 -9.92 -5.29 13.65
CA LYS A 142 -9.41 -4.04 13.06
C LYS A 142 -9.03 -4.19 11.58
N GLU A 143 -8.89 -5.41 11.12
CA GLU A 143 -8.61 -5.69 9.71
C GLU A 143 -9.76 -5.23 8.82
N ALA A 144 -9.43 -4.58 7.74
CA ALA A 144 -10.41 -3.98 6.84
C ALA A 144 -9.81 -3.64 5.48
N ILE A 145 -10.67 -3.43 4.49
CA ILE A 145 -10.29 -2.92 3.18
C ILE A 145 -11.26 -1.83 2.72
N ALA A 146 -10.70 -0.79 2.12
CA ALA A 146 -11.38 0.30 1.42
C ALA A 146 -10.44 0.85 0.35
N ALA A 147 -10.95 1.68 -0.55
CA ALA A 147 -10.09 2.38 -1.51
C ALA A 147 -8.96 3.14 -0.77
N GLY A 148 -7.74 2.99 -1.24
CA GLY A 148 -6.53 3.57 -0.62
C GLY A 148 -6.03 2.90 0.66
N LYS A 149 -6.65 1.80 1.13
CA LYS A 149 -6.30 1.21 2.42
C LYS A 149 -6.62 -0.28 2.49
N VAL A 150 -5.69 -1.06 3.02
CA VAL A 150 -5.91 -2.46 3.41
C VAL A 150 -5.17 -2.81 4.69
N TRP A 151 -5.80 -3.60 5.54
CA TRP A 151 -5.18 -4.30 6.67
C TRP A 151 -5.71 -5.72 6.67
N VAL A 152 -4.83 -6.70 6.44
CA VAL A 152 -5.21 -8.08 6.12
C VAL A 152 -4.18 -9.07 6.65
N SER A 153 -4.63 -10.25 7.06
CA SER A 153 -3.80 -11.41 7.36
C SER A 153 -3.56 -12.26 6.11
N PHE A 154 -2.45 -12.97 6.07
CA PHE A 154 -2.15 -13.93 5.00
C PHE A 154 -1.29 -15.11 5.47
N ILE A 155 -1.41 -16.22 4.73
CA ILE A 155 -0.53 -17.39 4.82
C ILE A 155 -0.10 -17.78 3.41
N CYS A 156 1.03 -18.47 3.28
CA CYS A 156 1.48 -18.98 1.99
C CYS A 156 1.73 -20.49 2.11
N GLU A 157 0.79 -21.27 1.60
CA GLU A 157 0.85 -22.72 1.48
C GLU A 157 0.66 -23.13 0.02
N PRO A 158 1.52 -23.94 -0.57
CA PRO A 158 2.63 -24.72 0.03
C PRO A 158 3.88 -23.90 0.35
N GLY A 159 3.89 -22.56 0.09
CA GLY A 159 4.97 -21.67 0.47
C GLY A 159 5.51 -20.81 -0.67
N LEU A 160 6.43 -19.93 -0.31
CA LEU A 160 7.18 -19.11 -1.23
C LEU A 160 8.40 -19.86 -1.72
N THR A 161 8.68 -19.81 -3.02
CA THR A 161 9.77 -20.55 -3.67
C THR A 161 10.88 -19.62 -4.11
N ASN A 162 12.11 -19.98 -3.82
CA ASN A 162 13.30 -19.35 -4.38
C ASN A 162 13.68 -20.05 -5.69
N SER A 163 13.39 -19.40 -6.81
CA SER A 163 13.68 -19.91 -8.16
C SER A 163 15.17 -19.88 -8.53
N SER A 164 15.99 -19.15 -7.78
CA SER A 164 17.45 -19.08 -8.03
C SER A 164 18.19 -20.30 -7.44
N SER A 165 17.55 -21.11 -6.61
CA SER A 165 18.12 -22.34 -6.09
C SER A 165 17.99 -23.48 -7.12
N ALA A 166 19.08 -24.15 -7.44
CA ALA A 166 19.10 -25.27 -8.38
C ALA A 166 18.15 -26.44 -8.01
N THR A 167 17.80 -26.55 -6.72
CA THR A 167 16.92 -27.58 -6.18
C THR A 167 15.52 -27.09 -5.85
N GLY A 168 15.26 -25.79 -6.03
CA GLY A 168 14.04 -25.12 -5.57
C GLY A 168 13.90 -25.18 -4.05
N SER A 169 13.96 -24.04 -3.37
CA SER A 169 13.71 -23.96 -1.92
C SER A 169 12.34 -23.34 -1.71
N THR A 170 11.43 -24.12 -1.12
CA THR A 170 10.07 -23.63 -0.81
C THR A 170 9.89 -23.57 0.69
N CYS A 171 9.56 -22.39 1.21
CA CYS A 171 9.37 -22.15 2.64
C CYS A 171 7.96 -21.62 2.89
N GLU A 172 7.27 -22.20 3.86
CA GLU A 172 5.91 -21.76 4.20
C GLU A 172 5.94 -20.43 4.95
N VAL A 173 4.94 -19.61 4.71
CA VAL A 173 4.59 -18.47 5.55
C VAL A 173 3.42 -18.89 6.42
N LYS A 174 3.67 -19.11 7.70
CA LYS A 174 2.67 -19.54 8.65
C LYS A 174 1.78 -18.40 9.13
N THR A 175 2.36 -17.21 9.23
CA THR A 175 1.65 -16.01 9.67
C THR A 175 2.22 -14.81 8.93
N GLY A 176 1.34 -14.04 8.33
CA GLY A 176 1.67 -12.79 7.69
C GLY A 176 0.59 -11.74 7.98
N TYR A 177 1.00 -10.50 8.16
CA TYR A 177 0.13 -9.33 8.29
C TYR A 177 0.59 -8.25 7.32
N LEU A 178 -0.34 -7.60 6.66
CA LEU A 178 -0.08 -6.49 5.75
C LEU A 178 -1.01 -5.32 6.09
N LEU A 179 -0.42 -4.17 6.32
CA LEU A 179 -1.10 -2.89 6.45
C LEU A 179 -0.55 -1.94 5.40
N LEU A 180 -1.45 -1.35 4.61
CA LEU A 180 -1.15 -0.29 3.66
C LEU A 180 -2.18 0.81 3.87
N GLU A 181 -1.74 2.06 3.92
CA GLU A 181 -2.60 3.25 4.04
C GLU A 181 -2.12 4.35 3.11
N ASN A 182 -3.01 5.28 2.80
CA ASN A 182 -2.75 6.39 1.89
C ASN A 182 -2.25 5.94 0.50
N CYS A 183 -2.70 4.76 0.06
CA CYS A 183 -2.38 4.23 -1.26
C CYS A 183 -3.12 5.00 -2.35
N GLU A 184 -2.58 4.97 -3.55
CA GLU A 184 -3.27 5.47 -4.73
C GLU A 184 -4.56 4.69 -4.94
N THR A 185 -5.58 5.40 -5.42
CA THR A 185 -6.83 4.81 -5.85
C THR A 185 -6.99 5.10 -7.34
N GLU A 186 -7.00 4.08 -8.18
CA GLU A 186 -7.41 4.30 -9.56
C GLU A 186 -8.89 4.68 -9.55
N VAL A 187 -9.16 5.91 -9.91
CA VAL A 187 -10.50 6.32 -10.27
C VAL A 187 -10.73 5.78 -11.68
N THR A 188 -11.40 4.62 -11.80
CA THR A 188 -11.96 4.24 -13.10
C THR A 188 -12.90 5.37 -13.51
N ALA A 189 -12.49 6.16 -14.51
CA ALA A 189 -13.42 7.08 -15.16
C ALA A 189 -14.54 6.19 -15.70
N GLU A 190 -15.75 6.35 -15.16
CA GLU A 190 -16.94 5.80 -15.77
C GLU A 190 -17.11 6.51 -17.12
N GLU A 191 -16.93 5.75 -18.23
CA GLU A 191 -17.32 6.17 -19.58
C GLU A 191 -18.84 6.18 -19.75
#